data_3320a083b497ef588bdad3fa1ac341c0
#
_entry.id   3320a083b497ef588bdad3fa1ac341c0
#
_cell.length_a   1.000
_cell.length_b   1.000
_cell.length_c   1.000
_cell.angle_alpha   90.00
_cell.angle_beta   90.00
_cell.angle_gamma   90.00
#
_symmetry.space_group_name_H-M   'P 1'
#
loop_
_entity.id
_entity.type
_entity.pdbx_description
1 polymer ?
#
loop_
_entity_poly.entity_id
_entity_poly.type
_entity_poly.pdbx_seq_one_letter_code
_entity_poly.pdbx_strand_id
1 'polypeptide(L)'
;MTTTTEFQLVDINKLVPYANNARTHNKEQILKLRSSLREFGFVNPVIIDKEYNVLAGHGRIMAAKEEGITEIPCVYVDHFTEAQKKAYILADNRMALDAGWDDDLLAVEMEELQNLGFDLGLTGFDESEIADLFDTNSGDEVKDDDFDLTKALEKAAFVQHGDIWIV
;
A
#
# COMPACT_ATOMS: atom_id res chain seq x y z
N MET A 1 -7.79 -8.53 -25.05
CA MET A 1 -6.36 -8.37 -25.36
C MET A 1 -5.59 -8.70 -24.11
N THR A 2 -4.79 -9.75 -24.12
CA THR A 2 -3.92 -10.11 -22.99
C THR A 2 -2.75 -9.13 -23.01
N THR A 3 -2.77 -8.14 -22.12
CA THR A 3 -1.65 -7.23 -21.89
C THR A 3 -0.57 -8.03 -21.15
N THR A 4 0.54 -8.27 -21.81
CA THR A 4 1.68 -8.92 -21.17
C THR A 4 2.38 -7.87 -20.30
N THR A 5 2.26 -8.02 -19.00
CA THR A 5 3.00 -7.21 -18.03
C THR A 5 4.33 -7.92 -17.77
N GLU A 6 5.42 -7.31 -18.19
CA GLU A 6 6.75 -7.87 -18.02
C GLU A 6 7.41 -7.27 -16.77
N PHE A 7 7.91 -8.15 -15.91
CA PHE A 7 8.65 -7.78 -14.70
C PHE A 7 10.14 -7.97 -14.93
N GLN A 8 10.93 -6.92 -14.69
CA GLN A 8 12.39 -6.96 -14.85
C GLN A 8 13.10 -6.15 -13.79
N LEU A 9 14.34 -6.55 -13.48
CA LEU A 9 15.27 -5.69 -12.74
C LEU A 9 15.92 -4.70 -13.74
N VAL A 10 15.88 -3.43 -13.40
CA VAL A 10 16.37 -2.34 -14.23
C VAL A 10 17.37 -1.50 -13.45
N ASP A 11 18.50 -1.17 -14.08
CA ASP A 11 19.46 -0.21 -13.55
C ASP A 11 18.77 1.14 -13.29
N ILE A 12 18.80 1.59 -12.04
CA ILE A 12 18.12 2.80 -11.58
C ILE A 12 18.54 4.06 -12.34
N ASN A 13 19.75 4.05 -12.91
CA ASN A 13 20.29 5.17 -13.68
C ASN A 13 19.71 5.25 -15.10
N LYS A 14 19.10 4.18 -15.61
CA LYS A 14 18.39 4.17 -16.89
C LYS A 14 17.02 4.81 -16.82
N LEU A 15 16.47 4.93 -15.60
CA LEU A 15 15.12 5.44 -15.41
C LEU A 15 15.06 6.93 -15.67
N VAL A 16 14.08 7.34 -16.47
CA VAL A 16 13.81 8.73 -16.83
C VAL A 16 12.61 9.23 -16.00
N PRO A 17 12.83 10.08 -14.99
CA PRO A 17 11.73 10.64 -14.21
C PRO A 17 10.84 11.51 -15.11
N TYR A 18 9.52 11.42 -14.89
CA TYR A 18 8.59 12.28 -15.63
C TYR A 18 8.76 13.75 -15.19
N ALA A 19 9.20 14.61 -16.10
CA ALA A 19 9.57 15.99 -15.83
C ALA A 19 8.41 16.84 -15.27
N ASN A 20 7.17 16.55 -15.66
CA ASN A 20 5.95 17.24 -15.23
C ASN A 20 5.24 16.48 -14.09
N ASN A 21 5.96 15.72 -13.25
CA ASN A 21 5.34 15.06 -12.11
C ASN A 21 4.84 16.12 -11.11
N ALA A 22 3.52 16.22 -11.00
CA ALA A 22 2.87 17.17 -10.10
C ALA A 22 2.97 16.75 -8.62
N ARG A 23 3.31 15.48 -8.33
CA ARG A 23 3.45 14.99 -6.95
C ARG A 23 4.82 15.38 -6.40
N THR A 24 4.80 16.10 -5.29
CA THR A 24 6.01 16.44 -4.52
C THR A 24 6.25 15.38 -3.45
N HIS A 25 7.52 15.14 -3.15
CA HIS A 25 7.95 14.24 -2.09
C HIS A 25 8.77 15.04 -1.07
N ASN A 26 8.29 15.13 0.16
CA ASN A 26 9.06 15.78 1.23
C ASN A 26 10.12 14.81 1.79
N LYS A 27 11.06 15.36 2.57
CA LYS A 27 12.16 14.57 3.13
C LYS A 27 11.68 13.47 4.08
N GLU A 28 10.65 13.75 4.84
CA GLU A 28 10.07 12.80 5.81
C GLU A 28 9.48 11.58 5.10
N GLN A 29 8.70 11.80 4.04
CA GLN A 29 8.18 10.71 3.22
C GLN A 29 9.30 9.85 2.61
N ILE A 30 10.39 10.48 2.14
CA ILE A 30 11.53 9.73 1.61
C ILE A 30 12.19 8.90 2.72
N LEU A 31 12.32 9.43 3.94
CA LEU A 31 12.84 8.67 5.08
C LEU A 31 11.96 7.46 5.42
N LYS A 32 10.63 7.62 5.46
CA LYS A 32 9.68 6.51 5.66
C LYS A 32 9.83 5.45 4.57
N LEU A 33 9.93 5.85 3.29
CA LEU A 33 10.16 4.93 2.17
C LEU A 33 11.51 4.21 2.26
N ARG A 34 12.57 4.89 2.71
CA ARG A 34 13.88 4.26 2.93
C ARG A 34 13.83 3.20 4.02
N SER A 35 13.20 3.50 5.15
CA SER A 35 13.00 2.54 6.24
C SER A 35 12.23 1.31 5.77
N SER A 36 11.15 1.52 5.01
CA SER A 36 10.37 0.45 4.38
C SER A 36 11.22 -0.40 3.41
N LEU A 37 12.07 0.22 2.59
CA LEU A 37 12.96 -0.51 1.68
C LEU A 37 14.01 -1.34 2.40
N ARG A 38 14.51 -0.88 3.56
CA ARG A 38 15.46 -1.64 4.38
C ARG A 38 14.82 -2.85 5.03
N GLU A 39 13.61 -2.70 5.54
CA GLU A 39 12.90 -3.75 6.27
C GLU A 39 12.29 -4.80 5.33
N PHE A 40 11.53 -4.35 4.36
CA PHE A 40 10.74 -5.24 3.49
C PHE A 40 11.38 -5.51 2.13
N GLY A 41 12.44 -4.79 1.80
CA GLY A 41 13.00 -4.81 0.45
C GLY A 41 12.15 -4.02 -0.57
N PHE A 42 12.50 -4.14 -1.84
CA PHE A 42 11.78 -3.45 -2.93
C PHE A 42 10.62 -4.33 -3.45
N VAL A 43 9.56 -4.48 -2.65
CA VAL A 43 8.43 -5.41 -2.93
C VAL A 43 7.37 -4.82 -3.87
N ASN A 44 7.24 -3.49 -3.95
CA ASN A 44 6.26 -2.82 -4.81
C ASN A 44 6.97 -2.19 -6.02
N PRO A 45 6.89 -2.78 -7.24
CA PRO A 45 7.68 -2.37 -8.40
C PRO A 45 7.36 -0.95 -8.89
N VAL A 46 8.29 -0.38 -9.63
CA VAL A 46 8.12 0.88 -10.38
C VAL A 46 7.46 0.56 -11.72
N ILE A 47 6.54 1.40 -12.16
CA ILE A 47 5.88 1.26 -13.46
C ILE A 47 6.57 2.19 -14.46
N ILE A 48 7.01 1.61 -15.58
CA ILE A 48 7.74 2.31 -16.63
C ILE A 48 7.19 1.97 -18.01
N ASP A 49 7.47 2.82 -18.99
CA ASP A 49 7.29 2.48 -20.38
C ASP A 49 8.58 1.87 -20.98
N LYS A 50 8.51 1.49 -22.26
CA LYS A 50 9.64 0.85 -22.96
C LYS A 50 10.83 1.79 -23.19
N GLU A 51 10.65 3.09 -23.11
CA GLU A 51 11.70 4.12 -23.14
C GLU A 51 12.24 4.45 -21.72
N TYR A 52 11.90 3.64 -20.71
CA TYR A 52 12.26 3.81 -19.29
C TYR A 52 11.68 5.07 -18.63
N ASN A 53 10.65 5.72 -19.21
CA ASN A 53 9.98 6.82 -18.56
C ASN A 53 9.15 6.28 -17.38
N VAL A 54 9.32 6.91 -16.22
CA VAL A 54 8.65 6.51 -15.00
C VAL A 54 7.21 7.01 -15.00
N LEU A 55 6.26 6.08 -14.88
CA LEU A 55 4.83 6.35 -14.80
C LEU A 55 4.34 6.35 -13.35
N ALA A 56 4.88 5.46 -12.48
CA ALA A 56 4.57 5.41 -11.06
C ALA A 56 5.78 4.96 -10.23
N GLY A 57 5.90 5.45 -8.98
CA GLY A 57 6.94 5.04 -8.05
C GLY A 57 8.11 6.00 -7.91
N HIS A 58 7.98 7.28 -8.28
CA HIS A 58 9.04 8.29 -8.18
C HIS A 58 9.66 8.39 -6.78
N GLY A 59 8.86 8.39 -5.72
CA GLY A 59 9.36 8.44 -4.34
C GLY A 59 10.21 7.22 -3.98
N ARG A 60 9.80 6.01 -4.42
CA ARG A 60 10.58 4.78 -4.22
C ARG A 60 11.93 4.82 -4.93
N ILE A 61 12.00 5.40 -6.14
CA ILE A 61 13.26 5.61 -6.86
C ILE A 61 14.19 6.55 -6.07
N MET A 62 13.65 7.64 -5.53
CA MET A 62 14.43 8.59 -4.72
C MET A 62 14.98 7.90 -3.48
N ALA A 63 14.14 7.18 -2.74
CA ALA A 63 14.54 6.42 -1.56
C ALA A 63 15.61 5.36 -1.89
N ALA A 64 15.42 4.61 -2.98
CA ALA A 64 16.36 3.58 -3.43
C ALA A 64 17.74 4.17 -3.81
N LYS A 65 17.76 5.33 -4.45
CA LYS A 65 19.03 6.03 -4.76
C LYS A 65 19.78 6.43 -3.50
N GLU A 66 19.07 6.93 -2.48
CA GLU A 66 19.69 7.29 -1.20
C GLU A 66 20.16 6.05 -0.41
N GLU A 67 19.55 4.89 -0.62
CA GLU A 67 19.99 3.61 -0.05
C GLU A 67 21.10 2.93 -0.87
N GLY A 68 21.52 3.52 -2.00
CA GLY A 68 22.57 2.96 -2.86
C GLY A 68 22.13 1.72 -3.64
N ILE A 69 20.83 1.51 -3.81
CA ILE A 69 20.27 0.42 -4.61
C ILE A 69 20.48 0.74 -6.08
N THR A 70 21.13 -0.15 -6.80
CA THR A 70 21.53 0.05 -8.20
C THR A 70 20.55 -0.54 -9.21
N GLU A 71 19.83 -1.60 -8.83
CA GLU A 71 18.84 -2.26 -9.67
C GLU A 71 17.52 -2.39 -8.91
N ILE A 72 16.42 -2.03 -9.55
CA ILE A 72 15.10 -2.05 -8.95
C ILE A 72 14.09 -2.80 -9.81
N PRO A 73 13.07 -3.44 -9.19
CA PRO A 73 12.03 -4.12 -9.92
C PRO A 73 11.13 -3.12 -10.66
N CYS A 74 10.95 -3.36 -11.94
CA CYS A 74 10.11 -2.55 -12.80
C CYS A 74 9.08 -3.40 -13.52
N VAL A 75 7.93 -2.81 -13.78
CA VAL A 75 6.86 -3.37 -14.61
C VAL A 75 6.75 -2.50 -15.86
N TYR A 76 6.83 -3.14 -17.03
CA TYR A 76 6.71 -2.46 -18.31
C TYR A 76 5.25 -2.36 -18.74
N VAL A 77 4.86 -1.17 -19.18
CA VAL A 77 3.55 -0.89 -19.79
C VAL A 77 3.77 -0.30 -21.18
N ASP A 78 3.47 -1.09 -22.21
CA ASP A 78 3.74 -0.73 -23.60
C ASP A 78 2.50 -0.37 -24.43
N HIS A 79 1.30 -0.57 -23.86
CA HIS A 79 0.03 -0.41 -24.55
C HIS A 79 -0.63 0.96 -24.34
N PHE A 80 -0.05 1.85 -23.52
CA PHE A 80 -0.58 3.18 -23.29
C PHE A 80 -0.22 4.14 -24.42
N THR A 81 -1.20 4.91 -24.88
CA THR A 81 -0.96 6.13 -25.67
C THR A 81 -0.36 7.22 -24.79
N GLU A 82 0.24 8.24 -25.38
CA GLU A 82 0.81 9.38 -24.63
C GLU A 82 -0.21 10.08 -23.74
N ALA A 83 -1.47 10.18 -24.17
CA ALA A 83 -2.56 10.73 -23.37
C ALA A 83 -2.87 9.81 -22.18
N GLN A 84 -2.88 8.50 -22.38
CA GLN A 84 -3.11 7.52 -21.31
C GLN A 84 -1.98 7.50 -20.28
N LYS A 85 -0.72 7.62 -20.70
CA LYS A 85 0.43 7.73 -19.77
C LYS A 85 0.26 8.92 -18.83
N LYS A 86 -0.05 10.12 -19.38
CA LYS A 86 -0.30 11.33 -18.58
C LYS A 86 -1.48 11.18 -17.64
N ALA A 87 -2.60 10.64 -18.13
CA ALA A 87 -3.79 10.41 -17.33
C ALA A 87 -3.53 9.40 -16.21
N TYR A 88 -2.78 8.32 -16.50
CA TYR A 88 -2.42 7.31 -15.53
C TYR A 88 -1.56 7.87 -14.39
N ILE A 89 -0.53 8.67 -14.70
CA ILE A 89 0.32 9.32 -13.69
C ILE A 89 -0.52 10.17 -12.72
N LEU A 90 -1.50 10.92 -13.23
CA LEU A 90 -2.38 11.73 -12.39
C LEU A 90 -3.34 10.86 -11.58
N ALA A 91 -3.93 9.84 -12.21
CA ALA A 91 -4.89 8.94 -11.57
C ALA A 91 -4.23 8.13 -10.43
N ASP A 92 -3.08 7.53 -10.67
CA ASP A 92 -2.31 6.76 -9.67
C ASP A 92 -2.02 7.63 -8.43
N ASN A 93 -1.55 8.86 -8.66
CA ASN A 93 -1.29 9.79 -7.57
C ASN A 93 -2.56 10.23 -6.82
N ARG A 94 -3.69 10.41 -7.52
CA ARG A 94 -4.93 10.88 -6.92
C ARG A 94 -5.63 9.78 -6.13
N MET A 95 -5.76 8.59 -6.70
CA MET A 95 -6.43 7.45 -6.05
C MET A 95 -5.78 7.07 -4.72
N ALA A 96 -4.45 7.20 -4.61
CA ALA A 96 -3.74 6.95 -3.34
C ALA A 96 -4.13 7.91 -2.20
N LEU A 97 -4.74 9.08 -2.52
CA LEU A 97 -5.19 10.06 -1.54
C LEU A 97 -6.66 9.89 -1.15
N ASP A 98 -7.43 9.13 -1.93
CA ASP A 98 -8.88 8.97 -1.71
C ASP A 98 -9.19 7.78 -0.77
N ALA A 99 -8.22 6.94 -0.45
CA ALA A 99 -8.37 5.87 0.53
C ALA A 99 -8.29 6.40 1.96
N GLY A 100 -9.13 5.87 2.84
CA GLY A 100 -9.09 6.09 4.29
C GLY A 100 -8.78 4.81 5.05
N TRP A 101 -8.80 4.89 6.36
CA TRP A 101 -8.64 3.78 7.28
C TRP A 101 -9.94 3.51 8.04
N ASP A 102 -10.17 2.26 8.39
CA ASP A 102 -11.08 1.87 9.45
C ASP A 102 -10.24 1.87 10.74
N ASP A 103 -10.45 2.89 11.56
CA ASP A 103 -9.58 3.16 12.72
C ASP A 103 -9.69 2.04 13.77
N ASP A 104 -10.85 1.40 13.92
CA ASP A 104 -11.03 0.29 14.86
C ASP A 104 -10.22 -0.94 14.42
N LEU A 105 -10.30 -1.31 13.15
CA LEU A 105 -9.51 -2.41 12.60
C LEU A 105 -8.02 -2.07 12.58
N LEU A 106 -7.66 -0.84 12.27
CA LEU A 106 -6.27 -0.39 12.26
C LEU A 106 -5.64 -0.49 13.65
N ALA A 107 -6.39 -0.13 14.70
CA ALA A 107 -5.89 -0.23 16.07
C ALA A 107 -5.62 -1.68 16.47
N VAL A 108 -6.51 -2.61 16.11
CA VAL A 108 -6.31 -4.05 16.36
C VAL A 108 -5.05 -4.56 15.69
N GLU A 109 -4.85 -4.25 14.41
CA GLU A 109 -3.64 -4.66 13.65
C GLU A 109 -2.36 -4.05 14.26
N MET A 110 -2.41 -2.79 14.69
CA MET A 110 -1.27 -2.14 15.34
C MET A 110 -0.94 -2.77 16.69
N GLU A 111 -1.96 -3.14 17.49
CA GLU A 111 -1.77 -3.84 18.76
C GLU A 111 -1.17 -5.24 18.53
N GLU A 112 -1.62 -5.98 17.54
CA GLU A 112 -1.06 -7.28 17.19
C GLU A 112 0.41 -7.16 16.78
N LEU A 113 0.77 -6.17 15.96
CA LEU A 113 2.16 -5.91 15.58
C LEU A 113 3.03 -5.58 16.80
N GLN A 114 2.51 -4.75 17.72
CA GLN A 114 3.20 -4.41 18.97
C GLN A 114 3.43 -5.65 19.85
N ASN A 115 2.43 -6.53 19.97
CA ASN A 115 2.52 -7.77 20.73
C ASN A 115 3.52 -8.77 20.10
N LEU A 116 3.71 -8.71 18.77
CA LEU A 116 4.74 -9.47 18.05
C LEU A 116 6.15 -8.85 18.19
N GLY A 117 6.26 -7.68 18.85
CA GLY A 117 7.53 -6.96 19.02
C GLY A 117 8.02 -6.24 17.77
N PHE A 118 7.10 -5.96 16.82
CA PHE A 118 7.43 -5.23 15.60
C PHE A 118 7.47 -3.71 15.85
N ASP A 119 8.40 -3.02 15.19
CA ASP A 119 8.53 -1.56 15.27
C ASP A 119 7.41 -0.88 14.45
N LEU A 120 6.42 -0.30 15.15
CA LEU A 120 5.28 0.35 14.53
C LEU A 120 5.67 1.56 13.66
N GLY A 121 6.81 2.20 13.90
CA GLY A 121 7.31 3.28 13.05
C GLY A 121 7.61 2.85 11.61
N LEU A 122 7.77 1.54 11.38
CA LEU A 122 7.98 0.97 10.03
C LEU A 122 6.68 0.81 9.23
N THR A 123 5.51 0.97 9.86
CA THR A 123 4.20 0.93 9.18
C THR A 123 3.94 2.18 8.34
N GLY A 124 4.70 3.26 8.57
CA GLY A 124 4.57 4.54 7.88
C GLY A 124 3.73 5.58 8.63
N PHE A 125 3.04 5.19 9.70
CA PHE A 125 2.40 6.12 10.63
C PHE A 125 3.47 6.81 11.49
N ASP A 126 3.22 8.05 11.89
CA ASP A 126 4.08 8.73 12.84
C ASP A 126 3.66 8.45 14.31
N GLU A 127 4.53 8.82 15.26
CA GLU A 127 4.28 8.55 16.68
C GLU A 127 2.99 9.19 17.19
N SER A 128 2.59 10.36 16.68
CA SER A 128 1.36 11.03 17.07
C SER A 128 0.12 10.33 16.49
N GLU A 129 0.18 9.89 15.23
CA GLU A 129 -0.89 9.11 14.60
C GLU A 129 -1.13 7.80 15.36
N ILE A 130 -0.05 7.11 15.75
CA ILE A 130 -0.14 5.87 16.53
C ILE A 130 -0.72 6.13 17.93
N ALA A 131 -0.28 7.19 18.61
CA ALA A 131 -0.78 7.55 19.93
C ALA A 131 -2.28 7.92 19.88
N ASP A 132 -2.70 8.73 18.93
CA ASP A 132 -4.09 9.14 18.75
C ASP A 132 -4.99 7.92 18.46
N LEU A 133 -4.50 6.95 17.67
CA LEU A 133 -5.22 5.71 17.38
C LEU A 133 -5.50 4.88 18.65
N PHE A 134 -4.52 4.76 19.54
CA PHE A 134 -4.70 4.02 20.77
C PHE A 134 -5.52 4.79 21.82
N ASP A 135 -5.43 6.14 21.86
CA ASP A 135 -6.21 6.97 22.77
C ASP A 135 -7.70 6.97 22.43
N THR A 136 -8.07 6.98 21.16
CA THR A 136 -9.47 6.91 20.72
C THR A 136 -10.10 5.56 21.03
N ASN A 137 -9.34 4.46 20.98
CA ASN A 137 -9.85 3.12 21.31
C ASN A 137 -9.83 2.77 22.80
N SER A 138 -9.12 3.53 23.65
CA SER A 138 -9.13 3.31 25.11
C SER A 138 -10.39 3.83 25.80
N GLY A 139 -11.29 4.51 25.09
CA GLY A 139 -12.49 5.15 25.62
C GLY A 139 -13.80 4.39 25.51
N ASP A 140 -13.88 3.36 24.69
CA ASP A 140 -15.05 2.48 24.68
C ASP A 140 -14.79 1.26 25.59
N GLU A 141 -15.33 1.31 26.82
CA GLU A 141 -15.63 0.07 27.56
C GLU A 141 -16.37 -0.83 26.56
N VAL A 142 -15.79 -2.00 26.26
CA VAL A 142 -16.48 -3.07 25.54
C VAL A 142 -17.81 -3.25 26.26
N LYS A 143 -18.88 -2.64 25.75
CA LYS A 143 -20.22 -3.01 26.15
C LYS A 143 -20.30 -4.47 25.74
N ASP A 144 -20.27 -5.33 26.77
CA ASP A 144 -20.61 -6.73 26.65
C ASP A 144 -21.92 -6.74 25.85
N ASP A 145 -21.81 -6.98 24.52
CA ASP A 145 -23.02 -7.04 23.72
C ASP A 145 -23.73 -8.29 24.20
N ASP A 146 -25.02 -8.19 24.50
CA ASP A 146 -25.90 -9.32 24.84
C ASP A 146 -26.05 -10.26 23.61
N PHE A 147 -24.93 -10.53 22.90
CA PHE A 147 -24.89 -11.43 21.76
C PHE A 147 -25.07 -12.86 22.25
N ASP A 148 -26.32 -13.30 22.19
CA ASP A 148 -26.68 -14.66 22.51
C ASP A 148 -26.34 -15.59 21.33
N LEU A 149 -25.15 -16.18 21.41
CA LEU A 149 -24.63 -17.13 20.41
C LEU A 149 -25.65 -18.26 20.15
N THR A 150 -26.41 -18.67 21.15
CA THR A 150 -27.40 -19.76 21.05
C THR A 150 -28.57 -19.35 20.15
N LYS A 151 -29.05 -18.09 20.31
CA LYS A 151 -30.11 -17.52 19.44
C LYS A 151 -29.60 -17.23 18.03
N ALA A 152 -28.32 -16.86 17.88
CA ALA A 152 -27.72 -16.63 16.58
C ALA A 152 -27.57 -17.94 15.79
N LEU A 153 -27.16 -19.03 16.45
CA LEU A 153 -27.05 -20.35 15.85
C LEU A 153 -28.42 -20.95 15.49
N GLU A 154 -29.48 -20.64 16.22
CA GLU A 154 -30.84 -21.05 15.85
C GLU A 154 -31.37 -20.35 14.58
N LYS A 155 -30.88 -19.18 14.24
CA LYS A 155 -31.26 -18.42 13.04
C LYS A 155 -30.37 -18.67 11.83
N ALA A 156 -29.19 -19.21 12.00
CA ALA A 156 -28.18 -19.31 10.95
C ALA A 156 -28.14 -20.68 10.29
N ALA A 157 -29.21 -21.08 9.60
CA ALA A 157 -29.08 -22.11 8.58
C ALA A 157 -29.10 -21.44 7.19
N PHE A 158 -28.08 -20.67 6.85
CA PHE A 158 -27.87 -20.17 5.49
C PHE A 158 -27.33 -21.23 4.55
N VAL A 159 -26.83 -22.36 5.07
CA VAL A 159 -26.29 -23.46 4.29
C VAL A 159 -26.91 -24.74 4.79
N GLN A 160 -27.63 -25.45 3.94
CA GLN A 160 -28.12 -26.77 4.22
C GLN A 160 -27.24 -27.82 3.53
N HIS A 161 -27.22 -29.04 4.10
CA HIS A 161 -26.46 -30.14 3.50
C HIS A 161 -26.99 -30.44 2.10
N GLY A 162 -26.21 -30.11 1.05
CA GLY A 162 -26.60 -30.27 -0.35
C GLY A 162 -26.62 -29.00 -1.17
N ASP A 163 -26.38 -27.82 -0.56
CA ASP A 163 -26.27 -26.55 -1.29
C ASP A 163 -25.03 -26.56 -2.18
N ILE A 164 -25.22 -26.24 -3.47
CA ILE A 164 -24.13 -26.10 -4.44
C ILE A 164 -23.91 -24.60 -4.71
N TRP A 165 -22.72 -24.12 -4.42
CA TRP A 165 -22.29 -22.76 -4.79
C TRP A 165 -21.71 -22.77 -6.20
N ILE A 166 -22.27 -21.96 -7.10
CA ILE A 166 -21.69 -21.70 -8.43
C ILE A 166 -20.85 -20.43 -8.30
N VAL A 167 -19.53 -20.58 -8.51
CA VAL A 167 -18.55 -19.47 -8.54
C VAL A 167 -18.43 -18.93 -9.95
#